data_92ae0e6f8a48f3d98caea1a2852599c3
#
_entry.id   92ae0e6f8a48f3d98caea1a2852599c3
#
_cell.length_a   1.000
_cell.length_b   1.000
_cell.length_c   1.000
_cell.angle_alpha   90.00
_cell.angle_beta   90.00
_cell.angle_gamma   90.00
#
_symmetry.space_group_name_H-M   'P 1'
#
loop_
_entity.id
_entity.type
_entity.pdbx_description
1 polymer ?
#
loop_
_entity_poly.entity_id
_entity_poly.type
_entity_poly.pdbx_seq_one_letter_code
_entity_poly.pdbx_strand_id
1 'polypeptide(L)'
;DHGTNRYLKALKWMAEEAGDEMLLSYSVPNCRNDARNEIIYADMIRISTDCDGGGWWFISDKERGQVNESGQGDKYRSAFDGLIGWADIIGVKGQTIMDPDFVQLNTLASDAEREFHISMLLVSGSPIGITDQYNTIGDCAKFYKNTEMLELNKLGFVGKPLSTSIWDKQN
;
A
#
# COMPACT_ATOMS: atom_id res chain seq x y z
N ASP A 1 -6.18 3.63 27.68
CA ASP A 1 -6.40 2.85 26.45
C ASP A 1 -7.81 2.92 25.84
N HIS A 2 -8.45 4.06 26.02
CA HIS A 2 -9.82 4.23 25.51
C HIS A 2 -9.90 4.34 23.97
N GLY A 3 -8.82 4.72 23.29
CA GLY A 3 -8.79 4.86 21.85
C GLY A 3 -8.83 3.53 21.10
N THR A 4 -7.99 2.60 21.48
CA THR A 4 -7.84 1.31 20.81
C THR A 4 -9.13 0.49 20.87
N ASN A 5 -9.80 0.48 22.00
CA ASN A 5 -11.03 -0.30 22.18
C ASN A 5 -12.20 0.25 21.35
N ARG A 6 -12.27 1.58 21.16
CA ARG A 6 -13.29 2.20 20.29
C ARG A 6 -13.00 1.93 18.82
N TYR A 7 -11.74 2.01 18.43
CA TYR A 7 -11.29 1.72 17.07
C TYR A 7 -11.64 0.29 16.66
N LEU A 8 -11.26 -0.70 17.48
CA LEU A 8 -11.57 -2.10 17.22
C LEU A 8 -13.06 -2.39 17.14
N LYS A 9 -13.86 -1.77 18.01
CA LYS A 9 -15.32 -1.88 17.97
C LYS A 9 -15.89 -1.29 16.66
N ALA A 10 -15.32 -0.19 16.20
CA ALA A 10 -15.75 0.43 14.94
C ALA A 10 -15.40 -0.46 13.73
N LEU A 11 -14.20 -1.03 13.67
CA LEU A 11 -13.81 -1.97 12.62
C LEU A 11 -14.74 -3.19 12.58
N LYS A 12 -14.96 -3.79 13.74
CA LYS A 12 -15.86 -4.94 13.85
C LYS A 12 -17.27 -4.60 13.39
N TRP A 13 -17.81 -3.48 13.86
CA TRP A 13 -19.15 -3.04 13.49
C TRP A 13 -19.26 -2.78 11.98
N MET A 14 -18.28 -2.10 11.38
CA MET A 14 -18.27 -1.88 9.92
C MET A 14 -18.23 -3.18 9.14
N ALA A 15 -17.46 -4.17 9.59
CA ALA A 15 -17.39 -5.47 8.95
C ALA A 15 -18.70 -6.25 9.06
N GLU A 16 -19.35 -6.20 10.23
CA GLU A 16 -20.64 -6.85 10.45
C GLU A 16 -21.75 -6.23 9.60
N GLU A 17 -21.77 -4.89 9.46
CA GLU A 17 -22.75 -4.19 8.62
C GLU A 17 -22.49 -4.36 7.12
N ALA A 18 -21.23 -4.44 6.70
CA ALA A 18 -20.87 -4.67 5.30
C ALA A 18 -21.23 -6.08 4.84
N GLY A 19 -21.11 -7.06 5.74
CA GLY A 19 -21.35 -8.46 5.42
C GLY A 19 -20.49 -8.93 4.23
N ASP A 20 -21.06 -9.81 3.42
CA ASP A 20 -20.40 -10.35 2.22
C ASP A 20 -20.71 -9.52 0.95
N GLU A 21 -21.48 -8.45 1.08
CA GLU A 21 -21.95 -7.67 -0.08
C GLU A 21 -20.99 -6.53 -0.46
N MET A 22 -20.12 -6.11 0.45
CA MET A 22 -19.19 -4.99 0.23
C MET A 22 -17.77 -5.36 0.63
N LEU A 23 -16.80 -4.86 -0.14
CA LEU A 23 -15.38 -4.92 0.21
C LEU A 23 -15.03 -3.74 1.11
N LEU A 24 -14.36 -4.01 2.21
CA LEU A 24 -13.86 -2.99 3.13
C LEU A 24 -12.39 -2.68 2.89
N SER A 25 -12.12 -1.45 2.46
CA SER A 25 -10.77 -0.91 2.34
C SER A 25 -10.50 0.11 3.42
N TYR A 26 -9.54 -0.16 4.28
CA TYR A 26 -9.13 0.77 5.34
C TYR A 26 -7.92 1.60 4.90
N SER A 27 -8.10 2.92 4.85
CA SER A 27 -7.07 3.84 4.36
C SER A 27 -6.07 4.29 5.43
N VAL A 28 -6.37 4.08 6.71
CA VAL A 28 -5.46 4.43 7.81
C VAL A 28 -5.21 3.20 8.66
N PRO A 29 -4.17 2.44 8.37
CA PRO A 29 -3.83 1.26 9.15
C PRO A 29 -3.39 1.66 10.56
N ASN A 30 -3.80 0.89 11.56
CA ASN A 30 -3.27 1.03 12.90
C ASN A 30 -1.89 0.37 12.97
N CYS A 31 -0.88 1.08 12.53
CA CYS A 31 0.49 0.58 12.49
C CYS A 31 1.14 0.39 13.86
N ARG A 32 0.36 0.53 14.93
CA ARG A 32 0.92 0.68 16.26
C ARG A 32 1.47 -0.56 16.90
N ASN A 33 1.11 -1.73 16.58
CA ASN A 33 1.74 -2.95 17.13
C ASN A 33 1.05 -4.25 16.70
N ASP A 34 -0.17 -4.19 16.19
CA ASP A 34 -0.91 -5.40 15.91
C ASP A 34 -1.89 -5.18 14.75
N ALA A 35 -1.39 -5.48 13.56
CA ALA A 35 -2.19 -5.47 12.34
C ALA A 35 -3.27 -6.57 12.30
N ARG A 36 -3.30 -7.46 13.31
CA ARG A 36 -4.22 -8.60 13.31
C ARG A 36 -5.68 -8.20 13.26
N ASN A 37 -6.00 -7.09 13.91
CA ASN A 37 -7.39 -6.63 13.95
C ASN A 37 -7.84 -6.06 12.61
N GLU A 38 -7.00 -5.31 11.93
CA GLU A 38 -7.27 -4.82 10.59
C GLU A 38 -7.43 -5.99 9.61
N ILE A 39 -6.53 -6.96 9.67
CA ILE A 39 -6.57 -8.16 8.82
C ILE A 39 -7.83 -8.99 9.03
N ILE A 40 -8.38 -9.00 10.25
CA ILE A 40 -9.60 -9.75 10.55
C ILE A 40 -10.82 -9.09 9.91
N TYR A 41 -10.86 -7.78 9.85
CA TYR A 41 -12.04 -7.00 9.49
C TYR A 41 -11.95 -6.30 8.15
N ALA A 42 -10.80 -6.29 7.49
CA ALA A 42 -10.60 -5.61 6.21
C ALA A 42 -10.28 -6.59 5.08
N ASP A 43 -10.81 -6.29 3.91
CA ASP A 43 -10.44 -6.97 2.65
C ASP A 43 -9.19 -6.32 2.05
N MET A 44 -9.01 -5.01 2.25
CA MET A 44 -7.86 -4.26 1.77
C MET A 44 -7.41 -3.25 2.82
N ILE A 45 -6.10 -3.05 2.94
CA ILE A 45 -5.50 -2.17 3.94
C ILE A 45 -4.42 -1.31 3.31
N ARG A 46 -4.48 0.01 3.55
CA ARG A 46 -3.41 0.94 3.21
C ARG A 46 -2.15 0.58 3.98
N ILE A 47 -1.05 0.40 3.27
CA ILE A 47 0.23 -0.05 3.85
C ILE A 47 1.21 1.09 4.13
N SER A 48 0.89 2.31 3.74
CA SER A 48 1.76 3.49 3.89
C SER A 48 0.97 4.76 4.10
N THR A 49 1.68 5.86 4.34
CA THR A 49 1.10 7.21 4.23
C THR A 49 0.66 7.51 2.80
N ASP A 50 -0.21 8.51 2.65
CA ASP A 50 -0.74 8.89 1.34
C ASP A 50 0.36 9.18 0.32
N CYS A 51 0.17 8.72 -0.89
CA CYS A 51 0.99 9.07 -2.06
C CYS A 51 0.39 10.23 -2.86
N ASP A 52 -0.47 11.03 -2.23
CA ASP A 52 -1.07 12.21 -2.81
C ASP A 52 -0.01 13.21 -3.27
N GLY A 53 -0.21 13.83 -4.40
CA GLY A 53 0.76 14.71 -5.03
C GLY A 53 1.79 14.03 -5.93
N GLY A 54 1.91 12.72 -5.86
CA GLY A 54 2.79 11.93 -6.73
C GLY A 54 4.28 12.21 -6.53
N GLY A 55 5.08 11.80 -7.51
CA GLY A 55 6.54 11.97 -7.51
C GLY A 55 7.30 10.92 -6.72
N TRP A 56 8.58 10.81 -7.01
CA TRP A 56 9.46 9.79 -6.44
C TRP A 56 9.57 9.87 -4.91
N TRP A 57 9.59 11.08 -4.39
CA TRP A 57 9.67 11.31 -2.95
C TRP A 57 8.53 10.62 -2.17
N PHE A 58 7.32 10.64 -2.72
CA PHE A 58 6.16 9.98 -2.09
C PHE A 58 6.25 8.46 -2.03
N ILE A 59 7.05 7.87 -2.90
CA ILE A 59 7.22 6.41 -2.99
C ILE A 59 8.38 5.93 -2.14
N SER A 60 9.47 6.70 -2.08
CA SER A 60 10.76 6.25 -1.58
C SER A 60 11.25 6.94 -0.30
N ASP A 61 10.66 8.07 0.09
CA ASP A 61 11.19 8.84 1.21
C ASP A 61 10.88 8.18 2.56
N LYS A 62 11.93 7.78 3.24
CA LYS A 62 11.87 7.19 4.58
C LYS A 62 11.46 8.17 5.68
N GLU A 63 11.64 9.47 5.45
CA GLU A 63 11.34 10.52 6.43
C GLU A 63 9.89 11.03 6.28
N ARG A 64 9.23 10.65 5.23
CA ARG A 64 7.84 10.99 5.00
C ARG A 64 6.94 10.26 5.99
N GLY A 65 5.98 10.98 6.54
CA GLY A 65 5.15 10.47 7.62
C GLY A 65 5.86 10.66 8.96
N GLN A 66 5.73 11.84 9.51
CA GLN A 66 6.30 12.13 10.83
C GLN A 66 5.55 11.33 11.89
N VAL A 67 6.30 10.55 12.65
CA VAL A 67 5.85 10.05 13.93
C VAL A 67 5.65 11.30 14.81
N ASN A 68 4.44 11.54 15.28
CA ASN A 68 4.20 12.65 16.18
C ASN A 68 4.96 12.45 17.51
N GLU A 69 5.06 13.49 18.32
CA GLU A 69 5.80 13.47 19.59
C GLU A 69 5.31 12.39 20.57
N SER A 70 4.10 11.88 20.41
CA SER A 70 3.55 10.78 21.19
C SER A 70 3.93 9.39 20.66
N GLY A 71 4.76 9.29 19.65
CA GLY A 71 5.12 8.04 19.01
C GLY A 71 3.98 7.42 18.19
N GLN A 72 2.96 8.20 17.90
CA GLN A 72 1.80 7.79 17.11
C GLN A 72 2.01 8.24 15.67
N GLY A 73 2.13 7.31 14.78
CA GLY A 73 2.24 7.58 13.35
C GLY A 73 2.35 6.28 12.61
N ASP A 74 2.24 6.35 11.32
CA ASP A 74 2.40 5.19 10.48
C ASP A 74 3.82 4.65 10.65
N LYS A 75 3.90 3.36 10.89
CA LYS A 75 5.19 2.67 11.00
C LYS A 75 5.93 2.71 9.65
N TYR A 76 5.18 2.68 8.58
CA TYR A 76 5.68 2.67 7.22
C TYR A 76 5.43 4.01 6.56
N ARG A 77 6.52 4.71 6.24
CA ARG A 77 6.49 6.09 5.76
C ARG A 77 6.35 6.21 4.26
N SER A 78 6.77 5.19 3.54
CA SER A 78 6.65 5.13 2.10
C SER A 78 5.92 3.87 1.66
N ALA A 79 5.41 3.86 0.43
CA ALA A 79 4.76 2.69 -0.14
C ALA A 79 5.71 1.49 -0.22
N PHE A 80 6.98 1.72 -0.48
CA PHE A 80 8.00 0.68 -0.53
C PHE A 80 8.27 0.05 0.84
N ASP A 81 8.45 0.86 1.88
CA ASP A 81 8.60 0.36 3.25
C ASP A 81 7.35 -0.39 3.72
N GLY A 82 6.18 0.12 3.35
CA GLY A 82 4.90 -0.53 3.62
C GLY A 82 4.81 -1.91 2.97
N LEU A 83 5.17 -2.02 1.70
CA LEU A 83 5.19 -3.30 0.99
C LEU A 83 6.07 -4.33 1.70
N ILE A 84 7.29 -3.95 2.07
CA ILE A 84 8.22 -4.85 2.77
C ILE A 84 7.66 -5.26 4.14
N GLY A 85 7.15 -4.28 4.90
CA GLY A 85 6.67 -4.52 6.26
C GLY A 85 5.40 -5.35 6.34
N TRP A 86 4.52 -5.25 5.34
CA TRP A 86 3.24 -5.98 5.31
C TRP A 86 3.29 -7.30 4.54
N ALA A 87 4.31 -7.54 3.73
CA ALA A 87 4.39 -8.73 2.89
C ALA A 87 4.26 -10.04 3.66
N ASP A 88 4.82 -10.14 4.87
CA ASP A 88 4.72 -11.34 5.70
C ASP A 88 3.36 -11.46 6.41
N ILE A 89 2.73 -10.34 6.71
CA ILE A 89 1.43 -10.29 7.41
C ILE A 89 0.32 -10.78 6.48
N ILE A 90 0.30 -10.30 5.25
CA ILE A 90 -0.68 -10.69 4.24
C ILE A 90 -0.58 -12.17 3.86
N GLY A 91 0.64 -12.67 3.76
CA GLY A 91 0.88 -14.09 3.48
C GLY A 91 0.34 -15.03 4.55
N VAL A 92 0.11 -14.57 5.77
CA VAL A 92 -0.41 -15.39 6.88
C VAL A 92 -1.88 -15.76 6.68
N LYS A 93 -2.70 -14.88 6.12
CA LYS A 93 -4.12 -15.16 5.87
C LYS A 93 -4.48 -15.36 4.40
N GLY A 94 -3.68 -14.84 3.48
CA GLY A 94 -3.91 -14.95 2.04
C GLY A 94 -5.19 -14.26 1.52
N GLN A 95 -5.84 -13.44 2.35
CA GLN A 95 -7.13 -12.83 2.04
C GLN A 95 -7.10 -11.30 2.00
N THR A 96 -6.27 -10.66 2.81
CA THR A 96 -6.21 -9.20 2.86
C THR A 96 -5.28 -8.67 1.78
N ILE A 97 -5.76 -7.71 1.02
CA ILE A 97 -5.02 -7.07 -0.07
C ILE A 97 -4.25 -5.88 0.49
N MET A 98 -3.00 -5.73 0.09
CA MET A 98 -2.22 -4.51 0.35
C MET A 98 -2.72 -3.37 -0.53
N ASP A 99 -2.86 -2.19 0.04
CA ASP A 99 -3.11 -0.97 -0.68
C ASP A 99 -1.88 -0.04 -0.61
N PRO A 100 -1.03 -0.03 -1.64
CA PRO A 100 0.12 0.88 -1.71
C PRO A 100 -0.25 2.28 -2.19
N ASP A 101 -1.54 2.62 -2.17
CA ASP A 101 -2.12 3.85 -2.64
C ASP A 101 -2.18 3.97 -4.17
N PHE A 102 -2.52 5.15 -4.64
CA PHE A 102 -2.69 5.47 -6.05
C PHE A 102 -1.36 5.62 -6.79
N VAL A 103 -1.43 5.44 -8.10
CA VAL A 103 -0.32 5.73 -8.99
C VAL A 103 -0.61 6.94 -9.86
N GLN A 104 0.37 7.84 -9.95
CA GLN A 104 0.34 9.04 -10.78
C GLN A 104 1.67 9.16 -11.54
N LEU A 105 1.80 8.41 -12.63
CA LEU A 105 3.06 8.26 -13.36
C LEU A 105 3.56 9.54 -14.02
N ASN A 106 2.67 10.45 -14.39
CA ASN A 106 3.06 11.73 -15.00
C ASN A 106 3.86 12.64 -14.06
N THR A 107 3.84 12.36 -12.75
CA THR A 107 4.61 13.12 -11.75
C THR A 107 6.03 12.60 -11.54
N LEU A 108 6.35 11.43 -12.10
CA LEU A 108 7.67 10.81 -12.02
C LEU A 108 8.59 11.35 -13.13
N ALA A 109 9.87 11.56 -12.78
CA ALA A 109 10.81 12.23 -13.65
C ALA A 109 11.33 11.35 -14.79
N SER A 110 11.40 10.03 -14.60
CA SER A 110 11.99 9.10 -15.57
C SER A 110 11.13 7.86 -15.80
N ASP A 111 11.36 7.20 -16.92
CA ASP A 111 10.72 5.91 -17.21
C ASP A 111 11.15 4.84 -16.22
N ALA A 112 12.38 4.88 -15.71
CA ALA A 112 12.85 3.96 -14.69
C ALA A 112 12.05 4.09 -13.36
N GLU A 113 11.73 5.31 -12.95
CA GLU A 113 10.85 5.53 -11.78
C GLU A 113 9.43 5.02 -12.02
N ARG A 114 8.91 5.19 -13.22
CA ARG A 114 7.59 4.69 -13.63
C ARG A 114 7.52 3.18 -13.61
N GLU A 115 8.52 2.53 -14.22
CA GLU A 115 8.65 1.07 -14.22
C GLU A 115 8.78 0.51 -12.82
N PHE A 116 9.58 1.15 -11.96
CA PHE A 116 9.72 0.76 -10.56
C PHE A 116 8.37 0.84 -9.83
N HIS A 117 7.66 1.95 -9.96
CA HIS A 117 6.38 2.14 -9.25
C HIS A 117 5.33 1.12 -9.70
N ILE A 118 5.18 0.91 -11.00
CA ILE A 118 4.27 -0.12 -11.53
C ILE A 118 4.68 -1.52 -11.07
N SER A 119 5.97 -1.84 -11.06
CA SER A 119 6.47 -3.14 -10.58
C SER A 119 6.18 -3.35 -9.10
N MET A 120 6.33 -2.31 -8.29
CA MET A 120 5.98 -2.34 -6.87
C MET A 120 4.49 -2.64 -6.66
N LEU A 121 3.61 -2.01 -7.42
CA LEU A 121 2.18 -2.29 -7.39
C LEU A 121 1.86 -3.72 -7.81
N LEU A 122 2.53 -4.24 -8.83
CA LEU A 122 2.39 -5.63 -9.26
C LEU A 122 2.73 -6.61 -8.13
N VAL A 123 3.89 -6.43 -7.51
CA VAL A 123 4.35 -7.35 -6.46
C VAL A 123 3.59 -7.19 -5.14
N SER A 124 2.83 -6.14 -4.97
CA SER A 124 1.92 -5.99 -3.84
C SER A 124 0.65 -6.82 -3.98
N GLY A 125 0.34 -7.30 -5.18
CA GLY A 125 -0.92 -8.00 -5.47
C GLY A 125 -2.15 -7.07 -5.41
N SER A 126 -1.93 -5.76 -5.37
CA SER A 126 -2.96 -4.74 -5.24
C SER A 126 -3.68 -4.49 -6.57
N PRO A 127 -4.96 -4.12 -6.54
CA PRO A 127 -5.57 -3.39 -7.63
C PRO A 127 -4.77 -2.11 -7.92
N ILE A 128 -4.53 -1.80 -9.18
CA ILE A 128 -3.79 -0.61 -9.59
C ILE A 128 -4.76 0.57 -9.71
N GLY A 129 -4.77 1.45 -8.70
CA GLY A 129 -5.57 2.67 -8.70
C GLY A 129 -4.85 3.80 -9.45
N ILE A 130 -5.38 4.22 -10.59
CA ILE A 130 -4.77 5.27 -11.43
C ILE A 130 -5.38 6.62 -11.11
N THR A 131 -4.54 7.61 -10.78
CA THR A 131 -4.94 9.01 -10.56
C THR A 131 -4.42 9.98 -11.63
N ASP A 132 -3.66 9.50 -12.60
CA ASP A 132 -3.37 10.29 -13.80
C ASP A 132 -4.67 10.69 -14.49
N GLN A 133 -4.84 11.97 -14.76
CA GLN A 133 -6.00 12.47 -15.47
C GLN A 133 -5.88 12.20 -16.96
N TYR A 134 -7.01 12.04 -17.63
CA TYR A 134 -7.05 11.77 -19.06
C TYR A 134 -6.24 12.78 -19.90
N ASN A 135 -6.24 14.04 -19.51
CA ASN A 135 -5.52 15.12 -20.21
C ASN A 135 -4.06 15.27 -19.79
N THR A 136 -3.61 14.58 -18.73
CA THR A 136 -2.23 14.67 -18.23
C THR A 136 -1.45 13.38 -18.35
N ILE A 137 -2.10 12.25 -18.59
CA ILE A 137 -1.47 10.93 -18.65
C ILE A 137 -0.42 10.83 -19.79
N GLY A 138 -0.67 11.47 -20.93
CA GLY A 138 0.28 11.51 -22.06
C GLY A 138 0.91 10.16 -22.40
N ASP A 139 2.23 10.16 -22.60
CA ASP A 139 3.00 8.96 -22.93
C ASP A 139 3.06 7.94 -21.80
N CYS A 140 2.71 8.31 -20.58
CA CYS A 140 2.63 7.38 -19.46
C CYS A 140 1.56 6.30 -19.66
N ALA A 141 0.59 6.52 -20.56
CA ALA A 141 -0.41 5.54 -20.92
C ALA A 141 0.17 4.19 -21.40
N LYS A 142 1.38 4.19 -21.94
CA LYS A 142 2.07 2.96 -22.37
C LYS A 142 2.31 1.98 -21.22
N PHE A 143 2.61 2.47 -20.02
CA PHE A 143 2.85 1.65 -18.83
C PHE A 143 1.57 0.95 -18.36
N TYR A 144 0.45 1.67 -18.36
CA TYR A 144 -0.85 1.10 -17.97
C TYR A 144 -1.44 0.13 -18.99
N LYS A 145 -1.00 0.21 -20.24
CA LYS A 145 -1.45 -0.67 -21.33
C LYS A 145 -0.55 -1.89 -21.56
N ASN A 146 0.42 -2.12 -20.70
CA ASN A 146 1.28 -3.28 -20.78
C ASN A 146 0.47 -4.54 -20.46
N THR A 147 0.20 -5.34 -21.48
CA THR A 147 -0.67 -6.53 -21.35
C THR A 147 -0.04 -7.63 -20.49
N GLU A 148 1.28 -7.79 -20.54
CA GLU A 148 2.00 -8.75 -19.72
C GLU A 148 1.89 -8.38 -18.24
N MET A 149 2.07 -7.11 -17.91
CA MET A 149 1.86 -6.57 -16.57
C MET A 149 0.43 -6.82 -16.08
N LEU A 150 -0.57 -6.54 -16.90
CA LEU A 150 -1.98 -6.73 -16.53
C LEU A 150 -2.31 -8.21 -16.30
N GLU A 151 -1.76 -9.12 -17.09
CA GLU A 151 -1.96 -10.56 -16.86
C GLU A 151 -1.29 -11.02 -15.56
N LEU A 152 -0.10 -10.52 -15.24
CA LEU A 152 0.55 -10.79 -13.95
C LEU A 152 -0.26 -10.24 -12.77
N ASN A 153 -0.79 -9.04 -12.91
CA ASN A 153 -1.60 -8.42 -11.84
C ASN A 153 -2.87 -9.23 -11.55
N LYS A 154 -3.53 -9.80 -12.56
CA LYS A 154 -4.68 -10.68 -12.39
C LYS A 154 -4.40 -11.92 -11.52
N LEU A 155 -3.15 -12.35 -11.42
CA LEU A 155 -2.77 -13.49 -10.59
C LEU A 155 -2.82 -13.16 -9.09
N GLY A 156 -2.82 -11.88 -8.72
CA GLY A 156 -2.91 -11.42 -7.33
C GLY A 156 -1.77 -11.94 -6.45
N PHE A 157 -0.59 -12.18 -7.01
CA PHE A 157 0.53 -12.67 -6.23
C PHE A 157 1.15 -11.56 -5.37
N VAL A 158 1.63 -11.93 -4.20
CA VAL A 158 2.34 -11.02 -3.28
C VAL A 158 3.81 -11.40 -3.24
N GLY A 159 4.67 -10.44 -3.60
CA GLY A 159 6.11 -10.59 -3.50
C GLY A 159 6.57 -10.70 -2.05
N LYS A 160 7.60 -11.50 -1.83
CA LYS A 160 8.25 -11.63 -0.53
C LYS A 160 9.67 -11.08 -0.60
N PRO A 161 10.11 -10.28 0.38
CA PRO A 161 11.48 -9.83 0.42
C PRO A 161 12.42 -11.04 0.55
N LEU A 162 13.42 -11.12 -0.31
CA LEU A 162 14.42 -12.19 -0.27
C LEU A 162 15.34 -12.06 0.94
N SER A 163 15.56 -10.83 1.42
CA SER A 163 16.37 -10.52 2.59
C SER A 163 16.06 -9.13 3.09
N THR A 164 15.90 -8.98 4.39
CA THR A 164 15.80 -7.68 5.07
C THR A 164 17.18 -7.05 5.33
N SER A 165 18.26 -7.81 5.16
CA SER A 165 19.62 -7.40 5.52
C SER A 165 20.36 -6.58 4.45
N ILE A 166 19.83 -6.45 3.27
CA ILE A 166 20.46 -5.69 2.17
C ILE A 166 20.56 -4.20 2.53
N TRP A 167 19.58 -3.68 3.26
CA TRP A 167 19.53 -2.28 3.67
C TRP A 167 20.38 -1.95 4.89
N ASP A 168 20.58 -2.91 5.79
CA ASP A 168 21.40 -2.72 6.99
C ASP A 168 22.92 -2.69 6.70
N LYS A 169 23.33 -3.11 5.51
CA LYS A 169 24.74 -3.14 5.12
C LYS A 169 25.22 -1.92 4.34
N GLN A 170 24.32 -1.00 4.00
CA GLN A 170 24.67 0.22 3.23
C GLN A 170 24.57 1.51 4.04
N ASN A 171 24.28 1.45 5.34
CA ASN A 171 24.26 2.60 6.24
C ASN A 171 25.32 2.45 7.33
#